data_fb39a6ed8209f16227a2f0e95ccbf6cc
#
_entry.id   fb39a6ed8209f16227a2f0e95ccbf6cc
#
_cell.length_a   1.000
_cell.length_b   1.000
_cell.length_c   1.000
_cell.angle_alpha   90.00
_cell.angle_beta   90.00
_cell.angle_gamma   90.00
#
_symmetry.space_group_name_H-M   'P 1'
#
loop_
_entity.id
_entity.type
_entity.pdbx_description
1 polymer ?
#
loop_
_entity_poly.entity_id
_entity_poly.type
_entity_poly.pdbx_seq_one_letter_code
_entity_poly.pdbx_strand_id
1 'polypeptide(L)'
;QAKNKTITSKLEYEKVIGPISNIEELNKKLDLKFQLPKSLINAIEISKKNNPNLIIAKLEYEKSEKDVSIAKADLSPTAKLSFNSTKTNDFSTSYDEKDKESITATISVPIFKGGENLASLNKSKNLKNRKELLFNNAIKTNKTSVASAWSILQSSKSFLNSVELQVKA
;
A
#
# COMPACT_ATOMS: atom_id res chain seq x y z
N GLN A 1 -7.09 13.16 38.14
CA GLN A 1 -6.42 12.63 36.93
C GLN A 1 -7.24 11.49 36.27
N ALA A 2 -7.74 10.48 37.02
CA ALA A 2 -8.47 9.35 36.45
C ALA A 2 -9.76 9.76 35.70
N LYS A 3 -10.58 10.67 36.27
CA LYS A 3 -11.81 11.17 35.61
C LYS A 3 -11.52 11.85 34.28
N ASN A 4 -10.49 12.68 34.20
CA ASN A 4 -10.12 13.37 32.96
C ASN A 4 -9.66 12.36 31.88
N LYS A 5 -8.91 11.33 32.28
CA LYS A 5 -8.48 10.27 31.37
C LYS A 5 -9.66 9.48 30.80
N THR A 6 -10.67 9.20 31.62
CA THR A 6 -11.90 8.52 31.18
C THR A 6 -12.69 9.37 30.17
N ILE A 7 -12.81 10.68 30.42
CA ILE A 7 -13.49 11.62 29.49
C ILE A 7 -12.76 11.67 28.14
N THR A 8 -11.42 11.81 28.16
CA THR A 8 -10.61 11.84 26.94
C THR A 8 -10.75 10.54 26.14
N SER A 9 -10.66 9.40 26.80
CA SER A 9 -10.82 8.10 26.16
C SER A 9 -12.24 7.89 25.60
N LYS A 10 -13.27 8.42 26.26
CA LYS A 10 -14.63 8.40 25.73
C LYS A 10 -14.75 9.21 24.44
N LEU A 11 -14.20 10.45 24.42
CA LEU A 11 -14.22 11.29 23.23
C LEU A 11 -13.45 10.67 22.06
N GLU A 12 -12.30 10.05 22.33
CA GLU A 12 -11.54 9.35 21.31
C GLU A 12 -12.30 8.15 20.74
N TYR A 13 -12.98 7.38 21.59
CA TYR A 13 -13.83 6.28 21.15
C TYR A 13 -15.00 6.79 20.29
N GLU A 14 -15.72 7.81 20.76
CA GLU A 14 -16.85 8.40 20.04
C GLU A 14 -16.45 8.94 18.67
N LYS A 15 -15.24 9.48 18.54
CA LYS A 15 -14.68 9.97 17.28
C LYS A 15 -14.47 8.84 16.25
N VAL A 16 -14.10 7.64 16.69
CA VAL A 16 -13.67 6.55 15.79
C VAL A 16 -14.80 5.55 15.54
N ILE A 17 -15.61 5.27 16.55
CA ILE A 17 -16.60 4.17 16.54
C ILE A 17 -18.04 4.72 16.57
N GLY A 18 -18.27 5.85 17.26
CA GLY A 18 -19.58 6.47 17.42
C GLY A 18 -20.00 6.62 18.88
N PRO A 19 -21.17 7.23 19.14
CA PRO A 19 -21.62 7.57 20.48
C PRO A 19 -21.81 6.34 21.36
N ILE A 20 -21.33 6.41 22.62
CA ILE A 20 -21.50 5.37 23.65
C ILE A 20 -22.70 5.74 24.51
N SER A 21 -23.70 4.87 24.55
CA SER A 21 -24.90 5.07 25.38
C SER A 21 -24.61 4.83 26.88
N ASN A 22 -23.84 3.81 27.22
CA ASN A 22 -23.49 3.49 28.59
C ASN A 22 -22.08 2.86 28.69
N ILE A 23 -21.17 3.51 29.44
CA ILE A 23 -19.79 3.02 29.62
C ILE A 23 -19.75 1.78 30.52
N GLU A 24 -20.72 1.62 31.41
CA GLU A 24 -20.76 0.51 32.39
C GLU A 24 -21.12 -0.82 31.72
N GLU A 25 -21.78 -0.80 30.57
CA GLU A 25 -22.16 -1.98 29.78
C GLU A 25 -21.00 -2.48 28.89
N LEU A 26 -19.92 -1.71 28.77
CA LEU A 26 -18.75 -2.13 28.00
C LEU A 26 -18.07 -3.31 28.69
N ASN A 27 -17.83 -4.38 27.92
CA ASN A 27 -17.19 -5.58 28.41
C ASN A 27 -15.75 -5.27 28.86
N LYS A 28 -15.47 -5.36 30.17
CA LYS A 28 -14.15 -5.05 30.76
C LYS A 28 -13.07 -6.06 30.41
N LYS A 29 -13.45 -7.23 29.90
CA LYS A 29 -12.51 -8.27 29.44
C LYS A 29 -12.53 -8.29 27.92
N LEU A 30 -11.51 -7.70 27.30
CA LEU A 30 -11.19 -8.02 25.91
C LEU A 30 -10.64 -9.45 25.90
N ASP A 31 -11.42 -10.37 25.34
CA ASP A 31 -10.94 -11.73 25.05
C ASP A 31 -10.05 -11.64 23.80
N LEU A 32 -8.86 -11.07 23.98
CA LEU A 32 -7.87 -10.95 22.92
C LEU A 32 -7.29 -12.34 22.66
N LYS A 33 -7.89 -13.08 21.72
CA LYS A 33 -7.36 -14.35 21.20
C LYS A 33 -6.06 -14.15 20.40
N PHE A 34 -5.21 -13.18 20.77
CA PHE A 34 -3.92 -12.98 20.14
C PHE A 34 -2.89 -13.92 20.76
N GLN A 35 -2.39 -14.84 19.96
CA GLN A 35 -1.20 -15.58 20.35
C GLN A 35 0.02 -14.66 20.15
N LEU A 36 0.62 -14.25 21.27
CA LEU A 36 1.86 -13.47 21.24
C LEU A 36 2.99 -14.32 20.65
N PRO A 37 3.87 -13.73 19.84
CA PRO A 37 5.05 -14.41 19.33
C PRO A 37 5.90 -14.98 20.45
N LYS A 38 6.49 -16.17 20.26
CA LYS A 38 7.30 -16.82 21.28
C LYS A 38 8.69 -16.22 21.44
N SER A 39 9.19 -15.52 20.42
CA SER A 39 10.53 -14.91 20.41
C SER A 39 10.55 -13.64 19.55
N LEU A 40 11.56 -12.79 19.74
CA LEU A 40 11.81 -11.62 18.91
C LEU A 40 11.95 -12.00 17.43
N ILE A 41 12.68 -13.10 17.13
CA ILE A 41 12.88 -13.56 15.75
C ILE A 41 11.54 -13.91 15.12
N ASN A 42 10.71 -14.67 15.81
CA ASN A 42 9.38 -15.03 15.35
C ASN A 42 8.48 -13.79 15.14
N ALA A 43 8.54 -12.82 16.06
CA ALA A 43 7.82 -11.55 15.92
C ALA A 43 8.25 -10.78 14.66
N ILE A 44 9.53 -10.72 14.37
CA ILE A 44 10.07 -10.07 13.16
C ILE A 44 9.60 -10.80 11.90
N GLU A 45 9.60 -12.12 11.87
CA GLU A 45 9.13 -12.90 10.72
C GLU A 45 7.63 -12.72 10.44
N ILE A 46 6.80 -12.76 11.49
CA ILE A 46 5.38 -12.49 11.38
C ILE A 46 5.14 -11.07 10.84
N SER A 47 5.87 -10.10 11.39
CA SER A 47 5.76 -8.70 10.96
C SER A 47 6.19 -8.52 9.50
N LYS A 48 7.25 -9.17 9.04
CA LYS A 48 7.68 -9.12 7.64
C LYS A 48 6.60 -9.59 6.67
N LYS A 49 5.80 -10.58 7.07
CA LYS A 49 4.72 -11.13 6.22
C LYS A 49 3.45 -10.30 6.25
N ASN A 50 3.12 -9.70 7.41
CA ASN A 50 1.81 -9.14 7.67
C ASN A 50 1.80 -7.61 7.81
N ASN A 51 2.95 -6.94 7.82
CA ASN A 51 2.98 -5.48 7.95
C ASN A 51 2.53 -4.80 6.65
N PRO A 52 1.38 -4.09 6.64
CA PRO A 52 0.86 -3.45 5.43
C PRO A 52 1.85 -2.46 4.80
N ASN A 53 2.57 -1.68 5.62
CA ASN A 53 3.53 -0.69 5.15
C ASN A 53 4.70 -1.36 4.40
N LEU A 54 5.12 -2.54 4.85
CA LEU A 54 6.17 -3.29 4.18
C LEU A 54 5.68 -3.91 2.87
N ILE A 55 4.44 -4.40 2.86
CA ILE A 55 3.79 -4.93 1.65
C ILE A 55 3.64 -3.82 0.61
N ILE A 56 3.17 -2.63 1.02
CA ILE A 56 3.05 -1.46 0.13
C ILE A 56 4.41 -1.08 -0.45
N ALA A 57 5.46 -0.97 0.37
CA ALA A 57 6.79 -0.62 -0.10
C ALA A 57 7.35 -1.64 -1.09
N LYS A 58 7.07 -2.93 -0.89
CA LYS A 58 7.42 -4.01 -1.82
C LYS A 58 6.69 -3.86 -3.15
N LEU A 59 5.37 -3.67 -3.11
CA LEU A 59 4.55 -3.50 -4.32
C LEU A 59 4.94 -2.25 -5.11
N GLU A 60 5.31 -1.16 -4.42
CA GLU A 60 5.82 0.06 -5.09
C GLU A 60 7.16 -0.18 -5.78
N TYR A 61 8.05 -0.98 -5.18
CA TYR A 61 9.29 -1.38 -5.82
C TYR A 61 9.01 -2.27 -7.05
N GLU A 62 8.20 -3.32 -6.92
CA GLU A 62 7.81 -4.19 -8.04
C GLU A 62 7.12 -3.41 -9.18
N LYS A 63 6.26 -2.44 -8.84
CA LYS A 63 5.68 -1.52 -9.83
C LYS A 63 6.75 -0.75 -10.57
N SER A 64 7.73 -0.18 -9.87
CA SER A 64 8.80 0.60 -10.49
C SER A 64 9.68 -0.23 -11.45
N GLU A 65 9.80 -1.54 -11.23
CA GLU A 65 10.45 -2.46 -12.19
C GLU A 65 9.63 -2.59 -13.47
N LYS A 66 8.28 -2.64 -13.36
CA LYS A 66 7.40 -2.65 -14.54
C LYS A 66 7.42 -1.31 -15.28
N ASP A 67 7.51 -0.19 -14.56
CA ASP A 67 7.64 1.15 -15.15
C ASP A 67 8.93 1.28 -16.00
N VAL A 68 10.04 0.64 -15.57
CA VAL A 68 11.25 0.54 -16.41
C VAL A 68 10.99 -0.30 -17.68
N SER A 69 10.22 -1.37 -17.57
CA SER A 69 9.88 -2.21 -18.72
C SER A 69 9.00 -1.47 -19.72
N ILE A 70 8.04 -0.67 -19.24
CA ILE A 70 7.20 0.21 -20.06
C ILE A 70 8.06 1.23 -20.79
N ALA A 71 8.95 1.95 -20.07
CA ALA A 71 9.85 2.92 -20.67
C ALA A 71 10.82 2.31 -21.70
N LYS A 72 11.16 1.02 -21.58
CA LYS A 72 11.90 0.29 -22.62
C LYS A 72 11.02 -0.02 -23.82
N ALA A 73 9.74 -0.36 -23.60
CA ALA A 73 8.80 -0.64 -24.68
C ALA A 73 8.54 0.59 -25.56
N ASP A 74 8.61 1.81 -24.97
CA ASP A 74 8.50 3.07 -25.73
C ASP A 74 9.64 3.30 -26.75
N LEU A 75 10.71 2.53 -26.64
CA LEU A 75 11.82 2.50 -27.60
C LEU A 75 11.62 1.43 -28.69
N SER A 76 10.57 0.62 -28.61
CA SER A 76 10.31 -0.49 -29.52
C SER A 76 9.21 -0.16 -30.51
N PRO A 77 9.18 -0.84 -31.68
CA PRO A 77 8.07 -0.74 -32.61
C PRO A 77 6.75 -1.15 -31.96
N THR A 78 5.67 -0.41 -32.24
CA THR A 78 4.31 -0.75 -31.78
C THR A 78 3.42 -1.11 -32.97
N ALA A 79 2.58 -2.13 -32.81
CA ALA A 79 1.55 -2.52 -33.76
C ALA A 79 0.18 -2.33 -33.14
N LYS A 80 -0.72 -1.64 -33.85
CA LYS A 80 -2.10 -1.39 -33.44
C LYS A 80 -3.06 -1.87 -34.51
N LEU A 81 -4.03 -2.66 -34.14
CA LEU A 81 -5.19 -3.02 -34.96
C LEU A 81 -6.42 -2.31 -34.42
N SER A 82 -7.12 -1.58 -35.30
CA SER A 82 -8.33 -0.84 -34.95
C SER A 82 -9.47 -1.27 -35.86
N PHE A 83 -10.61 -1.56 -35.27
CA PHE A 83 -11.88 -1.75 -35.97
C PHE A 83 -12.81 -0.59 -35.60
N ASN A 84 -13.30 0.11 -36.61
CA ASN A 84 -14.27 1.21 -36.42
C ASN A 84 -15.51 0.92 -37.26
N SER A 85 -16.65 0.97 -36.61
CA SER A 85 -17.97 0.94 -37.25
C SER A 85 -18.69 2.22 -36.88
N THR A 86 -19.11 2.97 -37.87
CA THR A 86 -19.82 4.24 -37.70
C THR A 86 -21.10 4.20 -38.52
N LYS A 87 -22.22 4.39 -37.84
CA LYS A 87 -23.54 4.55 -38.45
C LYS A 87 -23.96 6.01 -38.30
N THR A 88 -24.30 6.66 -39.40
CA THR A 88 -24.75 8.05 -39.42
C THR A 88 -26.09 8.09 -40.07
N ASN A 89 -27.11 8.63 -39.36
CA ASN A 89 -28.43 8.91 -39.87
C ASN A 89 -28.47 10.37 -40.33
N ASP A 90 -29.32 10.70 -41.29
CA ASP A 90 -29.49 12.05 -41.85
C ASP A 90 -28.18 12.65 -42.41
N PHE A 91 -27.44 11.81 -43.15
CA PHE A 91 -26.10 12.20 -43.64
C PHE A 91 -26.15 13.31 -44.70
N SER A 92 -27.18 13.32 -45.56
CA SER A 92 -27.40 14.37 -46.57
C SER A 92 -28.79 14.31 -47.14
N THR A 93 -29.19 15.34 -47.91
CA THR A 93 -30.51 15.38 -48.62
C THR A 93 -30.73 14.22 -49.60
N SER A 94 -29.69 13.50 -49.96
CA SER A 94 -29.73 12.39 -50.94
C SER A 94 -29.55 11.00 -50.28
N TYR A 95 -29.17 10.92 -48.98
CA TYR A 95 -28.91 9.68 -48.27
C TYR A 95 -29.34 9.82 -46.80
N ASP A 96 -30.32 9.02 -46.39
CA ASP A 96 -30.86 9.02 -45.01
C ASP A 96 -29.90 8.29 -44.03
N GLU A 97 -29.15 7.32 -44.51
CA GLU A 97 -28.32 6.45 -43.68
C GLU A 97 -26.96 6.18 -44.36
N LYS A 98 -25.88 6.24 -43.56
CA LYS A 98 -24.53 5.88 -44.03
C LYS A 98 -23.85 5.02 -43.01
N ASP A 99 -23.54 3.79 -43.41
CA ASP A 99 -22.74 2.86 -42.62
C ASP A 99 -21.31 2.84 -43.15
N LYS A 100 -20.36 2.99 -42.24
CA LYS A 100 -18.93 2.92 -42.53
C LYS A 100 -18.24 1.96 -41.59
N GLU A 101 -17.64 0.92 -42.14
CA GLU A 101 -16.81 -0.01 -41.41
C GLU A 101 -15.37 0.09 -41.92
N SER A 102 -14.41 0.11 -40.99
CA SER A 102 -13.00 0.13 -41.35
C SER A 102 -12.15 -0.68 -40.39
N ILE A 103 -11.24 -1.45 -40.93
CA ILE A 103 -10.16 -2.14 -40.22
C ILE A 103 -8.85 -1.47 -40.60
N THR A 104 -8.12 -1.00 -39.57
CA THR A 104 -6.85 -0.31 -39.79
C THR A 104 -5.77 -1.00 -38.96
N ALA A 105 -4.70 -1.46 -39.63
CA ALA A 105 -3.48 -1.94 -39.01
C ALA A 105 -2.41 -0.85 -39.11
N THR A 106 -1.84 -0.43 -38.00
CA THR A 106 -0.81 0.62 -37.94
C THR A 106 0.43 0.07 -37.27
N ILE A 107 1.60 0.19 -37.90
CA ILE A 107 2.90 -0.09 -37.29
C ILE A 107 3.63 1.24 -37.12
N SER A 108 4.06 1.55 -35.89
CA SER A 108 4.81 2.78 -35.59
C SER A 108 6.19 2.43 -35.06
N VAL A 109 7.21 2.99 -35.63
CA VAL A 109 8.62 2.81 -35.24
C VAL A 109 9.17 4.17 -34.79
N PRO A 110 9.48 4.33 -33.46
CA PRO A 110 10.09 5.58 -33.00
C PRO A 110 11.56 5.66 -33.39
N ILE A 111 11.88 6.39 -34.44
CA ILE A 111 13.27 6.55 -34.91
C ILE A 111 14.01 7.57 -34.04
N PHE A 112 13.41 8.74 -33.81
CA PHE A 112 14.02 9.81 -33.02
C PHE A 112 12.96 10.76 -32.46
N LYS A 113 12.99 10.98 -31.13
CA LYS A 113 12.12 11.92 -30.41
C LYS A 113 12.95 12.93 -29.58
N GLY A 114 14.00 13.49 -30.15
CA GLY A 114 14.82 14.48 -29.44
C GLY A 114 15.43 13.97 -28.11
N GLY A 115 15.61 12.67 -27.97
CA GLY A 115 16.14 12.07 -26.72
C GLY A 115 15.11 11.84 -25.60
N GLU A 116 13.84 12.20 -25.78
CA GLU A 116 12.78 12.07 -24.77
C GLU A 116 12.64 10.65 -24.23
N ASN A 117 12.55 9.64 -25.09
CA ASN A 117 12.39 8.25 -24.70
C ASN A 117 13.59 7.74 -23.88
N LEU A 118 14.81 8.15 -24.24
CA LEU A 118 16.01 7.77 -23.51
C LEU A 118 16.07 8.45 -22.13
N ALA A 119 15.71 9.73 -22.07
CA ALA A 119 15.60 10.46 -20.80
C ALA A 119 14.52 9.86 -19.90
N SER A 120 13.36 9.46 -20.45
CA SER A 120 12.29 8.77 -19.75
C SER A 120 12.75 7.42 -19.18
N LEU A 121 13.48 6.62 -19.98
CA LEU A 121 14.06 5.36 -19.51
C LEU A 121 15.03 5.58 -18.34
N ASN A 122 15.92 6.58 -18.44
CA ASN A 122 16.87 6.90 -17.37
C ASN A 122 16.15 7.39 -16.12
N LYS A 123 15.10 8.21 -16.26
CA LYS A 123 14.24 8.62 -15.15
C LYS A 123 13.61 7.41 -14.46
N SER A 124 13.04 6.47 -15.23
CA SER A 124 12.40 5.26 -14.68
C SER A 124 13.41 4.37 -13.94
N LYS A 125 14.63 4.22 -14.46
CA LYS A 125 15.72 3.51 -13.77
C LYS A 125 16.08 4.16 -12.43
N ASN A 126 16.21 5.48 -12.40
CA ASN A 126 16.52 6.22 -11.18
C ASN A 126 15.37 6.12 -10.15
N LEU A 127 14.13 6.17 -10.61
CA LEU A 127 12.95 5.95 -9.74
C LEU A 127 12.93 4.54 -9.18
N LYS A 128 13.26 3.52 -9.98
CA LYS A 128 13.39 2.14 -9.51
C LYS A 128 14.44 2.05 -8.39
N ASN A 129 15.64 2.59 -8.60
CA ASN A 129 16.70 2.58 -7.58
C ASN A 129 16.26 3.29 -6.29
N ARG A 130 15.57 4.41 -6.42
CA ARG A 130 14.97 5.10 -5.25
C ARG A 130 13.95 4.21 -4.51
N LYS A 131 13.05 3.51 -5.23
CA LYS A 131 12.04 2.63 -4.62
C LYS A 131 12.68 1.41 -3.95
N GLU A 132 13.76 0.87 -4.50
CA GLU A 132 14.55 -0.18 -3.89
C GLU A 132 15.16 0.26 -2.55
N LEU A 133 15.76 1.46 -2.50
CA LEU A 133 16.30 2.02 -1.27
C LEU A 133 15.21 2.27 -0.22
N LEU A 134 14.04 2.76 -0.62
CA LEU A 134 12.90 2.97 0.27
C LEU A 134 12.36 1.64 0.82
N PHE A 135 12.28 0.60 0.00
CA PHE A 135 11.88 -0.74 0.44
C PHE A 135 12.88 -1.31 1.45
N ASN A 136 14.18 -1.21 1.18
CA ASN A 136 15.23 -1.64 2.10
C ASN A 136 15.19 -0.87 3.42
N ASN A 137 14.90 0.43 3.38
CA ASN A 137 14.69 1.24 4.58
C ASN A 137 13.44 0.81 5.36
N ALA A 138 12.33 0.51 4.68
CA ALA A 138 11.12 0.00 5.31
C ALA A 138 11.37 -1.32 6.06
N ILE A 139 12.17 -2.23 5.49
CA ILE A 139 12.59 -3.47 6.17
C ILE A 139 13.36 -3.17 7.45
N LYS A 140 14.32 -2.25 7.41
CA LYS A 140 15.12 -1.86 8.58
C LYS A 140 14.24 -1.23 9.66
N THR A 141 13.40 -0.28 9.28
CA THR A 141 12.47 0.41 10.18
C THR A 141 11.50 -0.57 10.83
N ASN A 142 10.92 -1.49 10.05
CA ASN A 142 10.05 -2.54 10.60
C ASN A 142 10.76 -3.39 11.65
N LYS A 143 11.99 -3.85 11.34
CA LYS A 143 12.80 -4.63 12.29
C LYS A 143 13.05 -3.86 13.60
N THR A 144 13.43 -2.58 13.51
CA THR A 144 13.67 -1.73 14.68
C THR A 144 12.41 -1.51 15.50
N SER A 145 11.26 -1.22 14.84
CA SER A 145 9.99 -1.02 15.52
C SER A 145 9.53 -2.27 16.27
N VAL A 146 9.65 -3.44 15.65
CA VAL A 146 9.32 -4.72 16.30
C VAL A 146 10.26 -5.02 17.48
N ALA A 147 11.55 -4.75 17.33
CA ALA A 147 12.51 -4.95 18.43
C ALA A 147 12.21 -4.01 19.62
N SER A 148 11.89 -2.74 19.35
CA SER A 148 11.46 -1.79 20.37
C SER A 148 10.17 -2.22 21.07
N ALA A 149 9.14 -2.62 20.32
CA ALA A 149 7.90 -3.11 20.89
C ALA A 149 8.10 -4.38 21.73
N TRP A 150 8.98 -5.28 21.29
CA TRP A 150 9.37 -6.48 22.04
C TRP A 150 10.06 -6.13 23.36
N SER A 151 10.97 -5.17 23.35
CA SER A 151 11.63 -4.69 24.57
C SER A 151 10.62 -4.11 25.57
N ILE A 152 9.68 -3.28 25.08
CA ILE A 152 8.61 -2.72 25.91
C ILE A 152 7.75 -3.84 26.52
N LEU A 153 7.39 -4.86 25.73
CA LEU A 153 6.63 -6.01 26.21
C LEU A 153 7.36 -6.75 27.35
N GLN A 154 8.68 -6.99 27.20
CA GLN A 154 9.47 -7.65 28.23
C GLN A 154 9.58 -6.81 29.50
N SER A 155 9.81 -5.50 29.37
CA SER A 155 9.83 -4.58 30.51
C SER A 155 8.49 -4.54 31.23
N SER A 156 7.39 -4.51 30.49
CA SER A 156 6.04 -4.51 31.06
C SER A 156 5.72 -5.81 31.83
N LYS A 157 6.18 -6.96 31.30
CA LYS A 157 6.06 -8.26 32.01
C LYS A 157 6.86 -8.27 33.31
N SER A 158 8.10 -7.78 33.27
CA SER A 158 8.94 -7.70 34.46
C SER A 158 8.37 -6.76 35.51
N PHE A 159 7.81 -5.63 35.08
CA PHE A 159 7.13 -4.68 35.97
C PHE A 159 5.90 -5.32 36.63
N LEU A 160 5.06 -6.00 35.84
CA LEU A 160 3.88 -6.70 36.37
C LEU A 160 4.27 -7.73 37.44
N ASN A 161 5.27 -8.56 37.16
CA ASN A 161 5.76 -9.54 38.12
C ASN A 161 6.27 -8.88 39.43
N SER A 162 6.96 -7.73 39.30
CA SER A 162 7.42 -6.99 40.48
C SER A 162 6.28 -6.45 41.33
N VAL A 163 5.23 -5.90 40.69
CA VAL A 163 4.03 -5.42 41.39
C VAL A 163 3.28 -6.58 42.05
N GLU A 164 3.14 -7.72 41.37
CA GLU A 164 2.50 -8.90 41.96
C GLU A 164 3.22 -9.41 43.22
N LEU A 165 4.57 -9.38 43.21
CA LEU A 165 5.37 -9.74 44.38
C LEU A 165 5.20 -8.74 45.53
N GLN A 166 5.12 -7.44 45.24
CA GLN A 166 4.88 -6.39 46.22
C GLN A 166 3.49 -6.50 46.90
N VAL A 167 2.49 -6.92 46.13
CA VAL A 167 1.12 -7.10 46.68
C VAL A 167 1.02 -8.34 47.54
N LYS A 168 1.86 -9.36 47.33
CA LYS A 168 1.89 -10.60 48.14
C LYS A 168 2.74 -10.50 49.39
N ALA A 169 3.59 -9.49 49.49
CA ALA A 169 4.43 -9.20 50.68
C ALA A 169 3.68 -8.33 51.67
#